data_76567b8dca9affe4f93e82506560bfb7
#
_entry.id   76567b8dca9affe4f93e82506560bfb7
#
_cell.length_a   1.000
_cell.length_b   1.000
_cell.length_c   1.000
_cell.angle_alpha   90.00
_cell.angle_beta   90.00
_cell.angle_gamma   90.00
#
_symmetry.space_group_name_H-M   'P 1'
#
loop_
_entity.id
_entity.type
_entity.pdbx_description
1 polymer ?
#
loop_
_entity_poly.entity_id
_entity_poly.type
_entity_poly.pdbx_seq_one_letter_code
_entity_poly.pdbx_strand_id
1 'polypeptide(L)'
;MTGVNVMKDYGTKIQVGKGKINVYSEGNGDNTIVMLSGAGVSSPVLEYRPLYRIMSDQYRIAVTEKSGYGLTESTGTARTVENMVNENREALLGAGIKPPYILMAHSYSGFEAIYWANTFPDEVIAVISVDMGLPETAVEMGKVLSPEKVEANIKSTQKLYSKIKKRGFLTKLFRNRLENFSGLMTSDYLSDDEKKLYEELFYRNLGNADIFEENRNLVSNGEKAGKTGKLRVPAYFYISDMKVPIKNGSWRENAVRYAESIGAEYKLTDKGHLMYTRIPEQMADDFNKFLSTVL
;
A
#
# COMPACT_ATOMS: atom_id res chain seq x y z
N MET A 1 -20.78 -24.59 9.04
CA MET A 1 -19.35 -24.72 9.45
C MET A 1 -18.42 -24.56 8.24
N THR A 2 -18.46 -23.45 7.54
CA THR A 2 -17.66 -23.22 6.30
C THR A 2 -16.77 -21.97 6.35
N GLY A 3 -16.82 -21.20 7.44
CA GLY A 3 -16.07 -19.92 7.52
C GLY A 3 -14.61 -20.02 8.00
N VAL A 4 -14.19 -21.12 8.61
CA VAL A 4 -12.86 -21.20 9.26
C VAL A 4 -11.76 -21.69 8.29
N ASN A 5 -12.11 -22.41 7.23
CA ASN A 5 -11.12 -22.91 6.26
C ASN A 5 -10.72 -21.90 5.19
N VAL A 6 -11.61 -20.99 4.80
CA VAL A 6 -11.34 -19.99 3.74
C VAL A 6 -10.26 -18.98 4.15
N MET A 7 -10.11 -18.67 5.44
CA MET A 7 -9.15 -17.69 5.92
C MET A 7 -7.69 -18.17 5.94
N LYS A 8 -7.44 -19.50 5.94
CA LYS A 8 -6.06 -20.04 5.90
C LYS A 8 -5.36 -19.79 4.57
N ASP A 9 -6.11 -19.61 3.49
CA ASP A 9 -5.57 -19.44 2.14
C ASP A 9 -5.09 -17.99 1.87
N TYR A 10 -5.33 -17.04 2.81
CA TYR A 10 -5.01 -15.61 2.63
C TYR A 10 -3.90 -15.09 3.55
N GLY A 11 -3.10 -15.96 4.15
CA GLY A 11 -1.91 -15.61 4.90
C GLY A 11 -1.82 -16.20 6.30
N THR A 12 -0.70 -15.91 6.94
CA THR A 12 -0.35 -16.34 8.30
C THR A 12 -0.42 -15.16 9.25
N LYS A 13 -0.99 -15.38 10.44
CA LYS A 13 -1.09 -14.37 11.49
C LYS A 13 0.14 -14.37 12.37
N ILE A 14 0.90 -13.29 12.34
CA ILE A 14 2.12 -13.09 13.15
C ILE A 14 1.83 -12.12 14.29
N GLN A 15 2.18 -12.50 15.51
CA GLN A 15 2.02 -11.63 16.68
C GLN A 15 2.97 -10.44 16.56
N VAL A 16 2.43 -9.22 16.56
CA VAL A 16 3.17 -7.96 16.54
C VAL A 16 2.48 -6.97 17.48
N GLY A 17 3.21 -6.44 18.45
CA GLY A 17 2.60 -5.60 19.46
C GLY A 17 1.45 -6.32 20.19
N LYS A 18 0.28 -5.67 20.25
CA LYS A 18 -0.92 -6.22 20.90
C LYS A 18 -1.83 -7.02 19.97
N GLY A 19 -1.58 -6.99 18.66
CA GLY A 19 -2.41 -7.63 17.64
C GLY A 19 -1.64 -8.62 16.78
N LYS A 20 -2.30 -9.11 15.74
CA LYS A 20 -1.70 -10.04 14.77
C LYS A 20 -1.74 -9.46 13.38
N ILE A 21 -0.57 -9.34 12.76
CA ILE A 21 -0.41 -8.93 11.37
C ILE A 21 -0.57 -10.14 10.45
N ASN A 22 -1.36 -9.98 9.40
CA ASN A 22 -1.49 -10.97 8.35
C ASN A 22 -0.36 -10.81 7.34
N VAL A 23 0.37 -11.89 7.10
CA VAL A 23 1.42 -11.98 6.08
C VAL A 23 1.01 -13.05 5.09
N TYR A 24 0.75 -12.63 3.86
CA TYR A 24 0.51 -13.54 2.74
C TYR A 24 1.80 -13.73 1.96
N SER A 25 2.08 -14.94 1.49
CA SER A 25 3.22 -15.20 0.61
C SER A 25 2.86 -16.25 -0.44
N GLU A 26 3.30 -16.01 -1.68
CA GLU A 26 3.27 -17.00 -2.77
C GLU A 26 4.51 -16.88 -3.66
N GLY A 27 4.74 -17.89 -4.50
CA GLY A 27 5.94 -17.98 -5.33
C GLY A 27 7.17 -18.51 -4.55
N ASN A 28 8.16 -19.00 -5.28
CA ASN A 28 9.35 -19.68 -4.74
C ASN A 28 10.65 -19.11 -5.29
N GLY A 29 10.62 -17.91 -5.89
CA GLY A 29 11.84 -17.25 -6.38
C GLY A 29 12.81 -16.91 -5.24
N ASP A 30 14.08 -16.80 -5.58
CA ASP A 30 15.16 -16.49 -4.61
C ASP A 30 15.03 -15.09 -4.03
N ASN A 31 14.53 -14.13 -4.84
CA ASN A 31 14.33 -12.75 -4.42
C ASN A 31 12.89 -12.54 -3.94
N THR A 32 12.75 -11.82 -2.82
CA THR A 32 11.43 -11.52 -2.23
C THR A 32 11.00 -10.10 -2.55
N ILE A 33 9.82 -9.95 -3.16
CA ILE A 33 9.13 -8.67 -3.33
C ILE A 33 8.15 -8.49 -2.17
N VAL A 34 8.38 -7.48 -1.35
CA VAL A 34 7.47 -7.06 -0.27
C VAL A 34 6.55 -5.96 -0.78
N MET A 35 5.25 -6.23 -0.83
CA MET A 35 4.24 -5.27 -1.25
C MET A 35 3.73 -4.45 -0.08
N LEU A 36 3.97 -3.14 -0.13
CA LEU A 36 3.56 -2.16 0.87
C LEU A 36 2.32 -1.41 0.40
N SER A 37 1.27 -1.43 1.19
CA SER A 37 -0.02 -0.85 0.81
C SER A 37 -0.13 0.65 1.11
N GLY A 38 -0.77 1.37 0.19
CA GLY A 38 -1.19 2.76 0.39
C GLY A 38 -2.22 2.91 1.51
N ALA A 39 -2.47 4.16 1.91
CA ALA A 39 -3.46 4.47 2.94
C ALA A 39 -4.88 4.13 2.49
N GLY A 40 -5.65 3.46 3.35
CA GLY A 40 -7.06 3.15 3.11
C GLY A 40 -7.34 1.95 2.21
N VAL A 41 -6.34 1.20 1.81
CA VAL A 41 -6.50 -0.07 1.05
C VAL A 41 -7.28 -1.08 1.90
N SER A 42 -8.39 -1.59 1.38
CA SER A 42 -9.31 -2.43 2.16
C SER A 42 -8.76 -3.83 2.44
N SER A 43 -8.12 -4.44 1.47
CA SER A 43 -7.45 -5.73 1.56
C SER A 43 -6.24 -5.76 0.62
N PRO A 44 -5.04 -5.47 1.12
CA PRO A 44 -3.82 -5.50 0.31
C PRO A 44 -3.62 -6.82 -0.43
N VAL A 45 -3.89 -7.96 0.22
CA VAL A 45 -3.76 -9.29 -0.38
C VAL A 45 -4.65 -9.44 -1.61
N LEU A 46 -5.88 -8.96 -1.58
CA LEU A 46 -6.80 -9.08 -2.72
C LEU A 46 -6.59 -7.96 -3.75
N GLU A 47 -6.24 -6.74 -3.31
CA GLU A 47 -6.08 -5.60 -4.22
C GLU A 47 -4.86 -5.74 -5.13
N TYR A 48 -3.74 -6.25 -4.62
CA TYR A 48 -2.53 -6.42 -5.44
C TYR A 48 -2.47 -7.73 -6.20
N ARG A 49 -3.47 -8.61 -6.04
CA ARG A 49 -3.54 -9.94 -6.67
C ARG A 49 -3.35 -9.92 -8.19
N PRO A 50 -3.95 -8.99 -8.95
CA PRO A 50 -3.74 -8.94 -10.38
C PRO A 50 -2.26 -8.85 -10.78
N LEU A 51 -1.49 -8.06 -10.06
CA LEU A 51 -0.08 -7.84 -10.34
C LEU A 51 0.81 -8.95 -9.75
N TYR A 52 0.64 -9.27 -8.48
CA TYR A 52 1.59 -10.16 -7.82
C TYR A 52 1.50 -11.60 -8.31
N ARG A 53 0.34 -12.08 -8.76
CA ARG A 53 0.21 -13.42 -9.34
C ARG A 53 1.06 -13.62 -10.59
N ILE A 54 1.20 -12.60 -11.42
CA ILE A 54 2.05 -12.65 -12.60
C ILE A 54 3.52 -12.68 -12.14
N MET A 55 3.87 -11.91 -11.14
CA MET A 55 5.25 -11.80 -10.65
C MET A 55 5.67 -13.01 -9.80
N SER A 56 4.73 -13.74 -9.20
CA SER A 56 5.02 -14.92 -8.37
C SER A 56 5.61 -16.10 -9.12
N ASP A 57 5.55 -16.10 -10.44
CA ASP A 57 6.23 -17.09 -11.28
C ASP A 57 7.77 -17.00 -11.18
N GLN A 58 8.30 -15.80 -10.89
CA GLN A 58 9.74 -15.53 -10.84
C GLN A 58 10.25 -15.14 -9.45
N TYR A 59 9.40 -14.55 -8.63
CA TYR A 59 9.75 -14.01 -7.31
C TYR A 59 8.94 -14.67 -6.21
N ARG A 60 9.49 -14.64 -4.99
CA ARG A 60 8.65 -14.81 -3.81
C ARG A 60 7.93 -13.48 -3.55
N ILE A 61 6.62 -13.52 -3.48
CA ILE A 61 5.81 -12.37 -3.10
C ILE A 61 5.50 -12.43 -1.61
N ALA A 62 5.59 -11.30 -0.93
CA ALA A 62 5.13 -11.13 0.44
C ALA A 62 4.24 -9.88 0.52
N VAL A 63 3.01 -10.04 0.98
CA VAL A 63 2.08 -8.93 1.24
C VAL A 63 1.87 -8.84 2.73
N THR A 64 2.33 -7.75 3.34
CA THR A 64 2.02 -7.44 4.75
C THR A 64 0.82 -6.52 4.80
N GLU A 65 -0.19 -6.90 5.57
CA GLU A 65 -1.35 -6.03 5.79
C GLU A 65 -1.11 -5.18 7.04
N LYS A 66 -1.13 -3.87 6.89
CA LYS A 66 -0.92 -2.92 8.00
C LYS A 66 -1.93 -3.14 9.14
N SER A 67 -1.61 -2.64 10.33
CA SER A 67 -2.54 -2.59 11.47
C SER A 67 -3.90 -2.05 11.05
N GLY A 68 -4.95 -2.83 11.30
CA GLY A 68 -6.33 -2.50 10.94
C GLY A 68 -6.70 -2.65 9.47
N TYR A 69 -5.82 -3.18 8.62
CA TYR A 69 -6.08 -3.43 7.20
C TYR A 69 -6.39 -4.90 6.93
N GLY A 70 -7.14 -5.18 5.88
CA GLY A 70 -7.42 -6.54 5.43
C GLY A 70 -7.83 -7.47 6.57
N LEU A 71 -7.09 -8.52 6.76
CA LEU A 71 -7.28 -9.49 7.84
C LEU A 71 -6.51 -9.14 9.14
N THR A 72 -5.69 -8.09 9.13
CA THR A 72 -4.85 -7.70 10.27
C THR A 72 -5.67 -7.06 11.40
N GLU A 73 -5.33 -7.41 12.64
CA GLU A 73 -5.86 -6.81 13.85
C GLU A 73 -5.15 -5.48 14.14
N SER A 74 -5.73 -4.62 15.00
CA SER A 74 -5.00 -3.45 15.51
C SER A 74 -3.84 -3.89 16.39
N THR A 75 -2.64 -3.43 16.08
CA THR A 75 -1.42 -3.69 16.86
C THR A 75 -1.34 -2.81 18.12
N GLY A 76 -2.15 -1.74 18.17
CA GLY A 76 -2.16 -0.76 19.25
C GLY A 76 -0.95 0.15 19.27
N THR A 77 -0.13 0.19 18.21
CA THR A 77 1.01 1.10 18.07
C THR A 77 0.62 2.33 17.24
N ALA A 78 1.25 3.48 17.52
CA ALA A 78 1.02 4.69 16.75
C ALA A 78 1.41 4.52 15.27
N ARG A 79 0.62 5.09 14.37
CA ARG A 79 0.82 4.97 12.91
C ARG A 79 1.90 5.93 12.39
N THR A 80 3.08 5.91 13.02
CA THR A 80 4.27 6.60 12.52
C THR A 80 5.01 5.73 11.52
N VAL A 81 5.78 6.35 10.61
CA VAL A 81 6.52 5.62 9.58
C VAL A 81 7.50 4.61 10.20
N GLU A 82 8.13 4.96 11.33
CA GLU A 82 9.04 4.07 12.05
C GLU A 82 8.32 2.82 12.56
N ASN A 83 7.17 3.01 13.20
CA ASN A 83 6.40 1.89 13.74
C ASN A 83 5.88 1.00 12.62
N MET A 84 5.34 1.58 11.54
CA MET A 84 4.84 0.82 10.39
C MET A 84 5.95 -0.01 9.73
N VAL A 85 7.15 0.56 9.56
CA VAL A 85 8.30 -0.19 9.02
C VAL A 85 8.75 -1.29 9.98
N ASN A 86 8.84 -1.01 11.29
CA ASN A 86 9.24 -2.03 12.26
C ASN A 86 8.22 -3.17 12.36
N GLU A 87 6.92 -2.86 12.30
CA GLU A 87 5.85 -3.88 12.26
C GLU A 87 5.96 -4.77 11.02
N ASN A 88 6.21 -4.20 9.85
CA ASN A 88 6.43 -4.97 8.62
C ASN A 88 7.64 -5.90 8.76
N ARG A 89 8.76 -5.39 9.29
CA ARG A 89 9.98 -6.17 9.51
C ARG A 89 9.75 -7.32 10.49
N GLU A 90 9.10 -7.05 11.62
CA GLU A 90 8.79 -8.04 12.64
C GLU A 90 7.85 -9.12 12.09
N ALA A 91 6.81 -8.72 11.34
CA ALA A 91 5.85 -9.63 10.74
C ALA A 91 6.49 -10.55 9.69
N LEU A 92 7.35 -10.01 8.81
CA LEU A 92 8.07 -10.79 7.80
C LEU A 92 9.01 -11.80 8.45
N LEU A 93 9.82 -11.37 9.41
CA LEU A 93 10.74 -12.26 10.13
C LEU A 93 9.98 -13.35 10.89
N GLY A 94 8.86 -13.00 11.54
CA GLY A 94 7.98 -13.95 12.21
C GLY A 94 7.33 -14.97 11.26
N ALA A 95 7.12 -14.59 9.99
CA ALA A 95 6.66 -15.48 8.93
C ALA A 95 7.81 -16.29 8.28
N GLY A 96 9.05 -16.15 8.74
CA GLY A 96 10.22 -16.81 8.19
C GLY A 96 10.73 -16.21 6.86
N ILE A 97 10.27 -15.02 6.50
CA ILE A 97 10.67 -14.29 5.29
C ILE A 97 11.78 -13.32 5.66
N LYS A 98 13.00 -13.60 5.17
CA LYS A 98 14.20 -12.87 5.55
C LYS A 98 14.64 -11.89 4.46
N PRO A 99 15.30 -10.75 4.83
CA PRO A 99 15.92 -9.86 3.85
C PRO A 99 17.10 -10.55 3.14
N PRO A 100 17.61 -9.97 2.03
CA PRO A 100 17.20 -8.67 1.50
C PRO A 100 15.90 -8.70 0.68
N TYR A 101 15.21 -7.54 0.59
CA TYR A 101 13.93 -7.40 -0.08
C TYR A 101 13.99 -6.43 -1.26
N ILE A 102 13.10 -6.64 -2.21
CA ILE A 102 12.65 -5.63 -3.16
C ILE A 102 11.36 -5.05 -2.57
N LEU A 103 11.32 -3.75 -2.29
CA LEU A 103 10.11 -3.10 -1.79
C LEU A 103 9.26 -2.60 -2.95
N MET A 104 8.02 -3.06 -3.05
CA MET A 104 7.03 -2.51 -3.98
C MET A 104 6.06 -1.63 -3.20
N ALA A 105 6.16 -0.30 -3.41
CA ALA A 105 5.41 0.69 -2.64
C ALA A 105 4.31 1.33 -3.49
N HIS A 106 3.06 1.31 -2.99
CA HIS A 106 1.94 2.00 -3.59
C HIS A 106 1.52 3.21 -2.74
N SER A 107 1.26 4.35 -3.40
CA SER A 107 0.71 5.52 -2.72
C SER A 107 1.58 5.95 -1.52
N TYR A 108 0.99 6.31 -0.41
CA TYR A 108 1.71 6.80 0.77
C TYR A 108 2.64 5.79 1.45
N SER A 109 2.62 4.50 1.09
CA SER A 109 3.66 3.58 1.54
C SER A 109 5.05 3.87 0.92
N GLY A 110 5.13 4.79 -0.02
CA GLY A 110 6.41 5.34 -0.46
C GLY A 110 7.24 5.94 0.67
N PHE A 111 6.59 6.50 1.69
CA PHE A 111 7.29 6.99 2.89
C PHE A 111 7.92 5.84 3.67
N GLU A 112 7.22 4.70 3.78
CA GLU A 112 7.75 3.50 4.41
C GLU A 112 8.92 2.93 3.62
N ALA A 113 8.81 2.85 2.29
CA ALA A 113 9.87 2.33 1.44
C ALA A 113 11.14 3.18 1.51
N ILE A 114 11.02 4.52 1.48
CA ILE A 114 12.16 5.45 1.60
C ILE A 114 12.78 5.34 3.00
N TYR A 115 11.97 5.37 4.05
CA TYR A 115 12.43 5.23 5.42
C TYR A 115 13.14 3.90 5.64
N TRP A 116 12.57 2.79 5.19
CA TRP A 116 13.12 1.45 5.33
C TRP A 116 14.46 1.32 4.61
N ALA A 117 14.52 1.62 3.31
CA ALA A 117 15.72 1.49 2.51
C ALA A 117 16.89 2.34 3.03
N ASN A 118 16.61 3.53 3.58
CA ASN A 118 17.66 4.41 4.08
C ASN A 118 18.08 4.11 5.54
N THR A 119 17.17 3.56 6.36
CA THR A 119 17.45 3.24 7.77
C THR A 119 18.04 1.85 7.94
N PHE A 120 17.65 0.90 7.08
CA PHE A 120 18.11 -0.50 7.09
C PHE A 120 18.64 -0.89 5.71
N PRO A 121 19.75 -0.30 5.25
CA PRO A 121 20.23 -0.43 3.86
C PRO A 121 20.59 -1.87 3.47
N ASP A 122 20.97 -2.71 4.41
CA ASP A 122 21.31 -4.12 4.14
C ASP A 122 20.04 -4.98 3.93
N GLU A 123 18.85 -4.44 4.20
CA GLU A 123 17.59 -5.17 4.05
C GLU A 123 16.89 -4.89 2.71
N VAL A 124 17.30 -3.88 1.95
CA VAL A 124 16.59 -3.45 0.73
C VAL A 124 17.56 -3.33 -0.44
N ILE A 125 17.30 -4.09 -1.50
CA ILE A 125 18.16 -4.12 -2.71
C ILE A 125 17.60 -3.30 -3.86
N ALA A 126 16.28 -3.10 -3.92
CA ALA A 126 15.63 -2.27 -4.93
C ALA A 126 14.27 -1.76 -4.45
N VAL A 127 13.76 -0.69 -5.08
CA VAL A 127 12.42 -0.15 -4.83
C VAL A 127 11.65 -0.07 -6.14
N ILE A 128 10.44 -0.63 -6.16
CA ILE A 128 9.47 -0.48 -7.24
C ILE A 128 8.37 0.46 -6.75
N SER A 129 8.24 1.61 -7.40
CA SER A 129 7.18 2.57 -7.14
C SER A 129 5.97 2.28 -8.01
N VAL A 130 4.86 1.97 -7.37
CA VAL A 130 3.52 1.93 -7.99
C VAL A 130 2.80 3.21 -7.58
N ASP A 131 3.13 4.31 -8.26
CA ASP A 131 2.59 5.65 -7.97
C ASP A 131 2.76 6.06 -6.49
N MET A 132 3.95 5.87 -5.95
CA MET A 132 4.22 6.08 -4.53
C MET A 132 4.30 7.56 -4.14
N GLY A 133 3.88 7.86 -2.91
CA GLY A 133 4.00 9.18 -2.29
C GLY A 133 5.45 9.51 -1.92
N LEU A 134 5.81 10.76 -2.10
CA LEU A 134 7.16 11.26 -1.88
C LEU A 134 7.21 12.32 -0.79
N PRO A 135 8.31 12.43 -0.05
CA PRO A 135 8.48 13.42 1.02
C PRO A 135 8.18 14.85 0.57
N GLU A 136 8.62 15.23 -0.61
CA GLU A 136 8.38 16.57 -1.18
C GLU A 136 6.89 16.84 -1.37
N THR A 137 6.12 15.83 -1.79
CA THR A 137 4.66 15.93 -1.91
C THR A 137 4.01 16.10 -0.55
N ALA A 138 4.47 15.37 0.48
CA ALA A 138 3.95 15.52 1.85
C ALA A 138 4.20 16.92 2.41
N VAL A 139 5.38 17.50 2.19
CA VAL A 139 5.71 18.87 2.57
C VAL A 139 4.77 19.88 1.89
N GLU A 140 4.51 19.73 0.59
CA GLU A 140 3.57 20.61 -0.14
C GLU A 140 2.12 20.42 0.36
N MET A 141 1.73 19.21 0.69
CA MET A 141 0.42 18.94 1.31
C MET A 141 0.29 19.61 2.68
N GLY A 142 1.33 19.60 3.51
CA GLY A 142 1.37 20.27 4.81
C GLY A 142 1.16 21.78 4.74
N LYS A 143 1.49 22.42 3.61
CA LYS A 143 1.20 23.84 3.38
C LYS A 143 -0.28 24.15 3.13
N VAL A 144 -1.08 23.15 2.78
CA VAL A 144 -2.50 23.27 2.45
C VAL A 144 -3.38 22.62 3.51
N LEU A 145 -2.94 21.50 4.07
CA LEU A 145 -3.66 20.68 5.04
C LEU A 145 -3.18 21.00 6.46
N SER A 146 -3.79 22.00 7.09
CA SER A 146 -3.55 22.21 8.53
C SER A 146 -4.10 21.02 9.36
N PRO A 147 -3.59 20.78 10.57
CA PRO A 147 -4.10 19.73 11.47
C PRO A 147 -5.61 19.82 11.69
N GLU A 148 -6.16 21.05 11.79
CA GLU A 148 -7.61 21.29 11.98
C GLU A 148 -8.40 20.84 10.75
N LYS A 149 -7.89 21.10 9.53
CA LYS A 149 -8.53 20.65 8.28
C LYS A 149 -8.49 19.12 8.16
N VAL A 150 -7.37 18.49 8.51
CA VAL A 150 -7.23 17.02 8.53
C VAL A 150 -8.25 16.43 9.50
N GLU A 151 -8.34 16.96 10.71
CA GLU A 151 -9.29 16.47 11.73
C GLU A 151 -10.75 16.70 11.33
N ALA A 152 -11.06 17.82 10.69
CA ALA A 152 -12.42 18.10 10.17
C ALA A 152 -12.79 17.09 9.06
N ASN A 153 -11.86 16.77 8.16
CA ASN A 153 -12.06 15.76 7.12
C ASN A 153 -12.28 14.37 7.72
N ILE A 154 -11.48 13.99 8.72
CA ILE A 154 -11.63 12.71 9.43
C ILE A 154 -12.99 12.62 10.09
N LYS A 155 -13.41 13.64 10.86
CA LYS A 155 -14.74 13.68 11.50
C LYS A 155 -15.89 13.57 10.50
N SER A 156 -15.76 14.25 9.37
CA SER A 156 -16.75 14.18 8.28
C SER A 156 -16.84 12.77 7.71
N THR A 157 -15.69 12.15 7.46
CA THR A 157 -15.58 10.79 6.94
C THR A 157 -16.10 9.75 7.93
N GLN A 158 -15.78 9.88 9.21
CA GLN A 158 -16.31 9.03 10.29
C GLN A 158 -17.84 9.10 10.36
N LYS A 159 -18.39 10.31 10.26
CA LYS A 159 -19.86 10.51 10.26
C LYS A 159 -20.50 9.85 9.04
N LEU A 160 -19.87 9.94 7.86
CA LEU A 160 -20.32 9.27 6.64
C LEU A 160 -20.27 7.75 6.82
N TYR A 161 -19.15 7.19 7.26
CA TYR A 161 -18.97 5.75 7.45
C TYR A 161 -19.90 5.15 8.50
N SER A 162 -20.15 5.90 9.60
CA SER A 162 -21.14 5.45 10.60
C SER A 162 -22.56 5.40 10.05
N LYS A 163 -22.92 6.32 9.14
CA LYS A 163 -24.23 6.28 8.45
C LYS A 163 -24.32 5.08 7.50
N ILE A 164 -23.22 4.75 6.79
CA ILE A 164 -23.16 3.62 5.89
C ILE A 164 -23.34 2.32 6.67
N LYS A 165 -22.61 2.14 7.77
CA LYS A 165 -22.72 0.95 8.64
C LYS A 165 -24.12 0.76 9.23
N LYS A 166 -24.85 1.86 9.52
CA LYS A 166 -26.22 1.79 10.09
C LYS A 166 -27.32 1.52 9.06
N ARG A 167 -27.11 1.80 7.80
CA ARG A 167 -28.11 1.72 6.73
C ARG A 167 -27.73 0.68 5.69
N GLY A 168 -27.93 -0.60 5.98
CA GLY A 168 -27.60 -1.70 5.05
C GLY A 168 -28.12 -1.57 3.61
N PHE A 169 -29.14 -0.71 3.36
CA PHE A 169 -29.65 -0.42 2.02
C PHE A 169 -28.69 0.47 1.19
N LEU A 170 -27.91 1.34 1.83
CA LEU A 170 -26.89 2.15 1.14
C LEU A 170 -25.66 1.37 0.74
N THR A 171 -25.51 0.12 1.22
CA THR A 171 -24.41 -0.77 0.79
C THR A 171 -24.48 -1.05 -0.70
N LYS A 172 -25.66 -1.19 -1.31
CA LYS A 172 -25.81 -1.36 -2.76
C LYS A 172 -25.27 -0.18 -3.59
N LEU A 173 -25.52 1.05 -3.15
CA LEU A 173 -25.03 2.27 -3.84
C LEU A 173 -23.51 2.43 -3.69
N PHE A 174 -22.97 2.00 -2.54
CA PHE A 174 -21.52 1.99 -2.27
C PHE A 174 -20.79 0.83 -2.94
N ARG A 175 -21.43 -0.30 -3.10
CA ARG A 175 -20.94 -1.42 -3.89
C ARG A 175 -20.59 -0.96 -5.31
N ASN A 176 -21.49 -0.24 -5.97
CA ASN A 176 -21.22 0.33 -7.29
C ASN A 176 -20.04 1.34 -7.30
N ARG A 177 -19.79 2.06 -6.19
CA ARG A 177 -18.61 2.94 -6.06
C ARG A 177 -17.32 2.17 -5.85
N LEU A 178 -17.36 1.07 -5.10
CA LEU A 178 -16.22 0.15 -4.93
C LEU A 178 -15.82 -0.49 -6.25
N GLU A 179 -16.81 -1.00 -7.00
CA GLU A 179 -16.61 -1.58 -8.32
C GLU A 179 -16.00 -0.56 -9.29
N ASN A 180 -16.45 0.68 -9.24
CA ASN A 180 -15.93 1.77 -10.08
C ASN A 180 -14.59 2.33 -9.61
N PHE A 181 -14.22 2.15 -8.32
CA PHE A 181 -12.99 2.71 -7.78
C PHE A 181 -11.77 1.86 -8.11
N SER A 182 -11.80 0.56 -7.79
CA SER A 182 -10.67 -0.34 -8.05
C SER A 182 -10.81 -1.15 -9.34
N GLY A 183 -12.01 -1.36 -9.85
CA GLY A 183 -12.29 -2.26 -10.97
C GLY A 183 -12.23 -3.75 -10.61
N LEU A 184 -11.82 -4.10 -9.38
CA LEU A 184 -11.63 -5.50 -8.97
C LEU A 184 -12.94 -6.30 -8.91
N MET A 185 -14.04 -5.65 -8.47
CA MET A 185 -15.33 -6.34 -8.33
C MET A 185 -15.94 -6.75 -9.67
N THR A 186 -15.53 -6.11 -10.75
CA THR A 186 -15.97 -6.40 -12.12
C THR A 186 -14.92 -7.13 -12.96
N SER A 187 -13.72 -7.34 -12.42
CA SER A 187 -12.63 -8.05 -13.08
C SER A 187 -12.73 -9.58 -12.92
N ASP A 188 -11.98 -10.29 -13.73
CA ASP A 188 -11.79 -11.74 -13.63
C ASP A 188 -10.60 -12.13 -12.74
N TYR A 189 -9.92 -11.14 -12.15
CA TYR A 189 -8.77 -11.37 -11.26
C TYR A 189 -9.15 -11.98 -9.92
N LEU A 190 -10.39 -11.77 -9.47
CA LEU A 190 -10.92 -12.34 -8.23
C LEU A 190 -12.07 -13.30 -8.56
N SER A 191 -12.08 -14.47 -7.90
CA SER A 191 -13.22 -15.38 -7.89
C SER A 191 -14.41 -14.74 -7.17
N ASP A 192 -15.60 -15.31 -7.34
CA ASP A 192 -16.81 -14.83 -6.66
C ASP A 192 -16.69 -14.86 -5.12
N ASP A 193 -15.99 -15.85 -4.57
CA ASP A 193 -15.77 -15.93 -3.14
C ASP A 193 -14.76 -14.89 -2.65
N GLU A 194 -13.74 -14.58 -3.45
CA GLU A 194 -12.80 -13.48 -3.16
C GLU A 194 -13.46 -12.12 -3.26
N LYS A 195 -14.36 -11.92 -4.22
CA LYS A 195 -15.18 -10.69 -4.30
C LYS A 195 -16.05 -10.51 -3.07
N LYS A 196 -16.67 -11.59 -2.56
CA LYS A 196 -17.43 -11.55 -1.31
C LYS A 196 -16.53 -11.23 -0.12
N LEU A 197 -15.37 -11.88 -0.03
CA LEU A 197 -14.40 -11.59 1.04
C LEU A 197 -13.91 -10.14 0.98
N TYR A 198 -13.60 -9.63 -0.21
CA TYR A 198 -13.19 -8.24 -0.39
C TYR A 198 -14.26 -7.26 0.09
N GLU A 199 -15.52 -7.51 -0.27
CA GLU A 199 -16.66 -6.70 0.19
C GLU A 199 -16.79 -6.75 1.73
N GLU A 200 -16.69 -7.94 2.34
CA GLU A 200 -16.72 -8.10 3.79
C GLU A 200 -15.62 -7.32 4.49
N LEU A 201 -14.36 -7.44 4.00
CA LEU A 201 -13.20 -6.75 4.54
C LEU A 201 -13.33 -5.23 4.41
N PHE A 202 -13.85 -4.76 3.28
CA PHE A 202 -14.10 -3.33 3.08
C PHE A 202 -15.04 -2.78 4.16
N TYR A 203 -16.20 -3.39 4.36
CA TYR A 203 -17.18 -2.90 5.35
C TYR A 203 -16.69 -3.08 6.79
N ARG A 204 -15.95 -4.15 7.07
CA ARG A 204 -15.35 -4.39 8.38
C ARG A 204 -14.37 -3.29 8.75
N ASN A 205 -13.47 -2.95 7.83
CA ASN A 205 -12.38 -2.00 8.07
C ASN A 205 -12.78 -0.55 7.83
N LEU A 206 -13.95 -0.32 7.25
CA LEU A 206 -14.47 1.03 7.00
C LEU A 206 -14.55 1.83 8.31
N GLY A 207 -13.82 2.98 8.36
CA GLY A 207 -13.78 3.81 9.55
C GLY A 207 -12.93 3.26 10.71
N ASN A 208 -11.97 2.41 10.39
CA ASN A 208 -10.99 1.90 11.34
C ASN A 208 -10.14 3.02 11.94
N ALA A 209 -9.84 2.94 13.22
CA ALA A 209 -9.09 3.95 13.95
C ALA A 209 -7.64 4.08 13.46
N ASP A 210 -7.00 2.95 13.12
CA ASP A 210 -5.61 2.91 12.64
C ASP A 210 -5.47 3.63 11.29
N ILE A 211 -6.44 3.44 10.37
CA ILE A 211 -6.48 4.15 9.08
C ILE A 211 -6.60 5.66 9.29
N PHE A 212 -7.45 6.10 10.21
CA PHE A 212 -7.58 7.53 10.50
C PHE A 212 -6.35 8.11 11.18
N GLU A 213 -5.66 7.34 12.03
CA GLU A 213 -4.41 7.76 12.63
C GLU A 213 -3.28 7.85 11.59
N GLU A 214 -3.18 6.90 10.66
CA GLU A 214 -2.25 6.98 9.53
C GLU A 214 -2.49 8.25 8.71
N ASN A 215 -3.74 8.59 8.42
CA ASN A 215 -4.09 9.82 7.72
C ASN A 215 -3.73 11.10 8.50
N ARG A 216 -3.86 11.11 9.84
CA ARG A 216 -3.40 12.23 10.67
C ARG A 216 -1.90 12.43 10.58
N ASN A 217 -1.16 11.34 10.52
CA ASN A 217 0.30 11.33 10.50
C ASN A 217 0.90 11.45 9.10
N LEU A 218 0.08 11.54 8.04
CA LEU A 218 0.53 11.48 6.66
C LEU A 218 1.64 12.49 6.35
N VAL A 219 1.45 13.76 6.69
CA VAL A 219 2.45 14.81 6.45
C VAL A 219 3.70 14.56 7.27
N SER A 220 3.56 14.31 8.57
CA SER A 220 4.70 14.05 9.46
C SER A 220 5.48 12.79 9.10
N ASN A 221 4.81 11.74 8.61
CA ASN A 221 5.45 10.52 8.11
C ASN A 221 6.28 10.80 6.86
N GLY A 222 5.75 11.59 5.92
CA GLY A 222 6.50 12.00 4.75
C GLY A 222 7.71 12.87 5.09
N GLU A 223 7.56 13.83 6.00
CA GLU A 223 8.67 14.66 6.49
C GLU A 223 9.76 13.83 7.17
N LYS A 224 9.38 12.84 8.00
CA LYS A 224 10.32 11.93 8.64
C LYS A 224 11.06 11.05 7.64
N ALA A 225 10.35 10.48 6.67
CA ALA A 225 10.98 9.73 5.59
C ALA A 225 11.98 10.61 4.82
N GLY A 226 11.62 11.86 4.52
CA GLY A 226 12.50 12.81 3.85
C GLY A 226 13.78 13.14 4.61
N LYS A 227 13.74 13.14 5.95
CA LYS A 227 14.94 13.37 6.79
C LYS A 227 15.97 12.23 6.69
N THR A 228 15.58 11.03 6.25
CA THR A 228 16.53 9.94 6.00
C THR A 228 17.31 10.12 4.68
N GLY A 229 16.91 11.06 3.85
CA GLY A 229 17.50 11.33 2.55
C GLY A 229 16.71 10.70 1.39
N LYS A 230 17.29 10.82 0.18
CA LYS A 230 16.74 10.17 -1.02
C LYS A 230 17.10 8.69 -1.06
N LEU A 231 16.35 7.91 -1.84
CA LEU A 231 16.69 6.51 -2.10
C LEU A 231 18.10 6.37 -2.69
N ARG A 232 18.85 5.39 -2.18
CA ARG A 232 20.21 5.06 -2.61
C ARG A 232 20.30 3.72 -3.32
N VAL A 233 19.21 2.95 -3.33
CA VAL A 233 19.09 1.68 -4.04
C VAL A 233 18.48 1.91 -5.43
N PRO A 234 18.72 1.03 -6.40
CA PRO A 234 18.03 1.08 -7.69
C PRO A 234 16.52 1.19 -7.55
N ALA A 235 15.90 2.02 -8.37
CA ALA A 235 14.45 2.20 -8.30
C ALA A 235 13.82 2.39 -9.69
N TYR A 236 12.57 1.93 -9.83
CA TYR A 236 11.74 2.13 -11.01
C TYR A 236 10.39 2.72 -10.62
N PHE A 237 9.90 3.72 -11.37
CA PHE A 237 8.69 4.45 -11.03
C PHE A 237 7.61 4.32 -12.12
N TYR A 238 6.42 3.85 -11.72
CA TYR A 238 5.20 4.16 -12.44
C TYR A 238 4.55 5.41 -11.81
N ILE A 239 4.20 6.39 -12.66
CA ILE A 239 3.74 7.71 -12.21
C ILE A 239 2.44 8.07 -12.92
N SER A 240 1.35 8.26 -12.16
CA SER A 240 0.06 8.71 -12.66
C SER A 240 -0.07 10.26 -12.65
N ASP A 241 -1.25 10.74 -13.01
CA ASP A 241 -1.63 12.14 -12.88
C ASP A 241 -2.56 12.38 -11.67
N MET A 242 -2.38 11.61 -10.61
CA MET A 242 -3.17 11.73 -9.37
C MET A 242 -3.26 13.19 -8.91
N LYS A 243 -4.45 13.58 -8.48
CA LYS A 243 -4.69 14.91 -7.93
C LYS A 243 -4.68 14.86 -6.40
N VAL A 244 -3.80 15.67 -5.82
CA VAL A 244 -3.67 15.81 -4.36
C VAL A 244 -3.68 17.29 -3.97
N PRO A 245 -4.09 17.63 -2.75
CA PRO A 245 -4.11 19.01 -2.27
C PRO A 245 -2.69 19.48 -1.94
N ILE A 246 -2.00 20.05 -2.91
CA ILE A 246 -0.65 20.62 -2.78
C ILE A 246 -0.64 22.09 -3.20
N LYS A 247 0.32 22.84 -2.70
CA LYS A 247 0.42 24.27 -2.98
C LYS A 247 1.14 24.55 -4.30
N ASN A 248 2.22 23.83 -4.56
CA ASN A 248 3.07 24.03 -5.74
C ASN A 248 3.33 22.70 -6.45
N GLY A 249 3.40 22.74 -7.78
CA GLY A 249 3.59 21.58 -8.61
C GLY A 249 2.38 20.64 -8.65
N SER A 250 2.63 19.41 -9.01
CA SER A 250 1.65 18.34 -9.07
C SER A 250 2.26 17.04 -8.53
N TRP A 251 1.41 16.04 -8.29
CA TRP A 251 1.87 14.68 -7.94
C TRP A 251 2.89 14.18 -8.96
N ARG A 252 2.54 14.25 -10.26
CA ARG A 252 3.39 13.81 -11.37
C ARG A 252 4.70 14.56 -11.45
N GLU A 253 4.68 15.90 -11.38
CA GLU A 253 5.90 16.72 -11.46
C GLU A 253 6.86 16.45 -10.31
N ASN A 254 6.33 16.27 -9.09
CA ASN A 254 7.15 15.93 -7.93
C ASN A 254 7.79 14.54 -8.08
N ALA A 255 7.01 13.56 -8.58
CA ALA A 255 7.50 12.19 -8.77
C ALA A 255 8.56 12.12 -9.89
N VAL A 256 8.35 12.79 -11.01
CA VAL A 256 9.34 12.87 -12.11
C VAL A 256 10.64 13.51 -11.59
N ARG A 257 10.54 14.68 -10.94
CA ARG A 257 11.70 15.38 -10.40
C ARG A 257 12.47 14.52 -9.38
N TYR A 258 11.77 13.79 -8.54
CA TYR A 258 12.41 12.88 -7.59
C TYR A 258 13.13 11.74 -8.31
N ALA A 259 12.47 11.04 -9.24
CA ALA A 259 13.05 9.95 -10.01
C ALA A 259 14.32 10.40 -10.76
N GLU A 260 14.25 11.52 -11.48
CA GLU A 260 15.41 12.11 -12.19
C GLU A 260 16.54 12.44 -11.22
N SER A 261 16.22 12.95 -10.03
CA SER A 261 17.22 13.38 -9.04
C SER A 261 18.02 12.23 -8.40
N ILE A 262 17.55 10.98 -8.56
CA ILE A 262 18.22 9.77 -8.09
C ILE A 262 18.65 8.87 -9.26
N GLY A 263 18.47 9.32 -10.51
CA GLY A 263 18.80 8.53 -11.70
C GLY A 263 17.92 7.29 -11.91
N ALA A 264 16.70 7.30 -11.37
CA ALA A 264 15.78 6.19 -11.52
C ALA A 264 15.04 6.24 -12.85
N GLU A 265 14.78 5.06 -13.40
CA GLU A 265 13.88 4.91 -14.56
C GLU A 265 12.43 5.18 -14.15
N TYR A 266 11.64 5.75 -15.05
CA TYR A 266 10.22 5.94 -14.80
C TYR A 266 9.36 5.83 -16.05
N LYS A 267 8.09 5.51 -15.84
CA LYS A 267 7.05 5.46 -16.88
C LYS A 267 5.82 6.26 -16.44
N LEU A 268 5.40 7.17 -17.31
CA LEU A 268 4.16 7.92 -17.10
C LEU A 268 2.97 7.11 -17.58
N THR A 269 1.84 7.22 -16.85
CA THR A 269 0.60 6.53 -17.23
C THR A 269 -0.62 7.42 -17.05
N ASP A 270 -1.65 7.16 -17.86
CA ASP A 270 -3.00 7.71 -17.77
C ASP A 270 -3.99 6.74 -17.11
N LYS A 271 -3.52 5.58 -16.65
CA LYS A 271 -4.36 4.53 -16.05
C LYS A 271 -4.78 4.83 -14.60
N GLY A 272 -4.38 6.02 -14.09
CA GLY A 272 -4.73 6.50 -12.76
C GLY A 272 -3.98 5.80 -11.64
N HIS A 273 -4.34 6.13 -10.40
CA HIS A 273 -3.61 5.73 -9.20
C HIS A 273 -3.63 4.22 -8.89
N LEU A 274 -4.69 3.51 -9.31
CA LEU A 274 -4.84 2.06 -9.12
C LEU A 274 -4.49 1.28 -10.39
N MET A 275 -3.42 1.66 -11.07
CA MET A 275 -3.00 1.09 -12.35
C MET A 275 -2.71 -0.41 -12.29
N TYR A 276 -2.31 -0.93 -11.15
CA TYR A 276 -2.03 -2.36 -10.92
C TYR A 276 -3.26 -3.28 -11.09
N THR A 277 -4.47 -2.71 -11.08
CA THR A 277 -5.70 -3.45 -11.41
C THR A 277 -6.12 -3.30 -12.87
N ARG A 278 -5.45 -2.45 -13.65
CA ARG A 278 -5.84 -2.08 -15.02
C ARG A 278 -4.84 -2.51 -16.08
N ILE A 279 -3.56 -2.54 -15.73
CA ILE A 279 -2.45 -2.90 -16.63
C ILE A 279 -1.42 -3.78 -15.92
N PRO A 280 -1.85 -4.82 -15.14
CA PRO A 280 -0.92 -5.60 -14.33
C PRO A 280 0.12 -6.36 -15.17
N GLU A 281 -0.25 -6.86 -16.36
CA GLU A 281 0.65 -7.56 -17.28
C GLU A 281 1.78 -6.64 -17.74
N GLN A 282 1.43 -5.44 -18.21
CA GLN A 282 2.41 -4.45 -18.65
C GLN A 282 3.35 -4.03 -17.51
N MET A 283 2.79 -3.85 -16.31
CA MET A 283 3.60 -3.50 -15.14
C MET A 283 4.56 -4.63 -14.76
N ALA A 284 4.09 -5.88 -14.75
CA ALA A 284 4.93 -7.03 -14.46
C ALA A 284 6.08 -7.15 -15.47
N ASP A 285 5.83 -6.98 -16.75
CA ASP A 285 6.85 -7.02 -17.80
C ASP A 285 7.92 -5.92 -17.59
N ASP A 286 7.50 -4.69 -17.34
CA ASP A 286 8.42 -3.56 -17.11
C ASP A 286 9.23 -3.78 -15.82
N PHE A 287 8.62 -4.28 -14.75
CA PHE A 287 9.31 -4.58 -13.49
C PHE A 287 10.28 -5.74 -13.62
N ASN A 288 9.91 -6.82 -14.32
CA ASN A 288 10.81 -7.93 -14.60
C ASN A 288 12.04 -7.46 -15.39
N LYS A 289 11.83 -6.58 -16.39
CA LYS A 289 12.91 -6.00 -17.18
C LYS A 289 13.85 -5.15 -16.33
N PHE A 290 13.32 -4.28 -15.48
CA PHE A 290 14.11 -3.50 -14.55
C PHE A 290 14.87 -4.40 -13.57
N LEU A 291 14.20 -5.34 -12.91
CA LEU A 291 14.81 -6.23 -11.93
C LEU A 291 15.91 -7.11 -12.52
N SER A 292 15.77 -7.53 -13.78
CA SER A 292 16.84 -8.30 -14.47
C SER A 292 18.13 -7.50 -14.68
N THR A 293 18.11 -6.19 -14.55
CA THR A 293 19.31 -5.32 -14.67
C THR A 293 19.96 -5.05 -13.32
N VAL A 294 19.30 -5.31 -12.20
CA VAL A 294 19.76 -4.92 -10.85
C VAL A 294 19.96 -6.11 -9.91
N LEU A 295 19.46 -7.30 -10.26
CA LEU A 295 19.63 -8.57 -9.55
C LEU A 295 20.67 -9.44 -10.23
#